data_a35df9815e9907ebbdc0505b8956165c
#
_entry.id   a35df9815e9907ebbdc0505b8956165c
#
_cell.length_a   1.000
_cell.length_b   1.000
_cell.length_c   1.000
_cell.angle_alpha   90.00
_cell.angle_beta   90.00
_cell.angle_gamma   90.00
#
_symmetry.space_group_name_H-M   'P 1'
#
loop_
_entity.id
_entity.type
_entity.pdbx_description
1 polymer ?
#
loop_
_entity_poly.entity_id
_entity_poly.type
_entity_poly.pdbx_seq_one_letter_code
_entity_poly.pdbx_strand_id
1 'polypeptide(L)'
;MGATKVALGHHRDDMVETLMLNMFYGGKLKSMPAKLVSDNGEHVVIRPLAFCKEQELIQYAALKQFPIIPCNLCGSQPNLQRQNIKAMLQDWDKNHPGRIESMFTAIQNVVPSHLCDSELFDFKAIDSNSGIIDGGDTAFDQETFTQSTPAKDNTLKVNSADMLHIVEIK
;
A
#
# COMPACT_ATOMS: atom_id res chain seq x y z
N MET A 1 -28.93 11.87 1.70
CA MET A 1 -28.42 10.49 1.72
C MET A 1 -27.54 10.33 2.94
N GLY A 2 -27.77 9.30 3.81
CA GLY A 2 -27.03 9.11 5.05
C GLY A 2 -25.76 8.25 4.91
N ALA A 3 -24.98 8.46 3.84
CA ALA A 3 -23.74 7.70 3.65
C ALA A 3 -22.69 8.09 4.69
N THR A 4 -22.18 7.11 5.45
CA THR A 4 -21.14 7.30 6.47
C THR A 4 -19.76 6.89 5.98
N LYS A 5 -19.66 6.23 4.82
CA LYS A 5 -18.41 5.70 4.25
C LYS A 5 -18.31 6.05 2.78
N VAL A 6 -17.08 6.33 2.35
CA VAL A 6 -16.69 6.52 0.94
C VAL A 6 -15.71 5.42 0.56
N ALA A 7 -16.04 4.60 -0.42
CA ALA A 7 -15.15 3.57 -0.95
C ALA A 7 -14.41 4.12 -2.18
N LEU A 8 -13.08 4.02 -2.18
CA LEU A 8 -12.22 4.42 -3.28
C LEU A 8 -11.57 3.19 -3.92
N GLY A 9 -11.44 3.19 -5.25
CA GLY A 9 -10.91 2.09 -6.04
C GLY A 9 -9.38 1.95 -6.05
N HIS A 10 -8.66 2.62 -5.15
CA HIS A 10 -7.22 2.50 -5.06
C HIS A 10 -6.81 1.07 -4.70
N HIS A 11 -5.76 0.58 -5.35
CA HIS A 11 -5.24 -0.77 -5.21
C HIS A 11 -3.79 -0.77 -4.66
N ARG A 12 -3.19 -1.96 -4.51
CA ARG A 12 -1.85 -2.15 -3.94
C ARG A 12 -0.78 -1.29 -4.63
N ASP A 13 -0.80 -1.30 -5.97
CA ASP A 13 0.22 -0.62 -6.78
C ASP A 13 0.12 0.91 -6.61
N ASP A 14 -1.09 1.47 -6.48
CA ASP A 14 -1.29 2.89 -6.14
C ASP A 14 -0.64 3.27 -4.80
N MET A 15 -0.66 2.36 -3.82
CA MET A 15 -0.03 2.61 -2.53
C MET A 15 1.50 2.67 -2.64
N VAL A 16 2.09 1.76 -3.41
CA VAL A 16 3.54 1.76 -3.68
C VAL A 16 3.92 2.97 -4.52
N GLU A 17 3.17 3.32 -5.58
CA GLU A 17 3.39 4.53 -6.35
C GLU A 17 3.36 5.79 -5.47
N THR A 18 2.38 5.87 -4.55
CA THR A 18 2.25 7.01 -3.65
C THR A 18 3.40 7.10 -2.65
N LEU A 19 3.88 5.96 -2.14
CA LEU A 19 5.09 5.93 -1.31
C LEU A 19 6.28 6.48 -2.07
N MET A 20 6.54 5.99 -3.28
CA MET A 20 7.67 6.42 -4.10
C MET A 20 7.60 7.90 -4.49
N LEU A 21 6.41 8.39 -4.82
CA LEU A 21 6.19 9.82 -5.07
C LEU A 21 6.55 10.67 -3.85
N ASN A 22 6.07 10.29 -2.66
CA ASN A 22 6.37 11.01 -1.44
C ASN A 22 7.86 10.94 -1.06
N MET A 23 8.51 9.79 -1.26
CA MET A 23 9.95 9.64 -1.01
C MET A 23 10.79 10.49 -1.97
N PHE A 24 10.53 10.45 -3.26
CA PHE A 24 11.38 11.10 -4.27
C PHE A 24 11.13 12.59 -4.41
N TYR A 25 9.89 13.04 -4.24
CA TYR A 25 9.51 14.43 -4.48
C TYR A 25 9.04 15.15 -3.23
N GLY A 26 8.61 14.42 -2.19
CA GLY A 26 8.06 15.00 -0.95
C GLY A 26 8.97 14.88 0.28
N GLY A 27 10.05 14.07 0.20
CA GLY A 27 10.93 13.81 1.33
C GLY A 27 10.21 13.18 2.53
N LYS A 28 9.20 12.33 2.28
CA LYS A 28 8.36 11.73 3.33
C LYS A 28 8.14 10.24 3.09
N LEU A 29 8.24 9.45 4.14
CA LEU A 29 7.79 8.06 4.17
C LEU A 29 6.28 8.03 4.40
N LYS A 30 5.51 8.24 3.34
CA LYS A 30 4.05 8.34 3.40
C LYS A 30 3.42 7.63 2.20
N SER A 31 2.45 6.77 2.49
CA SER A 31 1.61 6.12 1.49
C SER A 31 0.12 6.43 1.75
N MET A 32 -0.77 5.66 1.16
CA MET A 32 -2.21 5.73 1.38
C MET A 32 -2.64 4.62 2.35
N PRO A 33 -3.30 4.92 3.48
CA PRO A 33 -3.83 3.87 4.34
C PRO A 33 -5.06 3.23 3.72
N ALA A 34 -5.31 1.94 4.05
CA ALA A 34 -6.51 1.23 3.59
C ALA A 34 -7.81 1.83 4.14
N LYS A 35 -7.73 2.53 5.29
CA LYS A 35 -8.84 3.19 5.95
C LYS A 35 -8.37 4.44 6.67
N LEU A 36 -9.13 5.53 6.55
CA LEU A 36 -8.88 6.78 7.27
C LEU A 36 -10.20 7.56 7.44
N VAL A 37 -10.17 8.55 8.31
CA VAL A 37 -11.25 9.55 8.39
C VAL A 37 -10.96 10.65 7.39
N SER A 38 -11.97 11.15 6.68
CA SER A 38 -11.85 12.26 5.74
C SER A 38 -11.40 13.54 6.46
N ASP A 39 -10.76 14.47 5.74
CA ASP A 39 -10.18 15.69 6.31
C ASP A 39 -11.21 16.57 7.03
N ASN A 40 -12.48 16.52 6.61
CA ASN A 40 -13.59 17.21 7.29
C ASN A 40 -14.19 16.42 8.47
N GLY A 41 -13.70 15.21 8.76
CA GLY A 41 -14.16 14.37 9.86
C GLY A 41 -15.52 13.69 9.65
N GLU A 42 -16.21 13.93 8.54
CA GLU A 42 -17.60 13.49 8.34
C GLU A 42 -17.73 12.06 7.83
N HIS A 43 -16.71 11.55 7.11
CA HIS A 43 -16.81 10.27 6.44
C HIS A 43 -15.61 9.38 6.74
N VAL A 44 -15.83 8.08 6.75
CA VAL A 44 -14.77 7.09 6.75
C VAL A 44 -14.44 6.72 5.31
N VAL A 45 -13.23 7.03 4.86
CA VAL A 45 -12.70 6.58 3.56
C VAL A 45 -12.13 5.19 3.71
N ILE A 46 -12.54 4.28 2.82
CA ILE A 46 -12.01 2.92 2.75
C ILE A 46 -11.50 2.63 1.34
N ARG A 47 -10.50 1.72 1.24
CA ARG A 47 -9.94 1.23 -0.02
C ARG A 47 -10.04 -0.29 -0.06
N PRO A 48 -11.19 -0.83 -0.48
CA PRO A 48 -11.43 -2.28 -0.45
C PRO A 48 -10.43 -3.09 -1.28
N LEU A 49 -9.84 -2.47 -2.32
CA LEU A 49 -8.88 -3.10 -3.23
C LEU A 49 -7.42 -2.90 -2.82
N ALA A 50 -7.16 -2.37 -1.61
CA ALA A 50 -5.84 -2.01 -1.12
C ALA A 50 -4.79 -3.13 -1.21
N PHE A 51 -5.20 -4.38 -1.15
CA PHE A 51 -4.33 -5.56 -1.20
C PHE A 51 -4.34 -6.29 -2.55
N CYS A 52 -5.15 -5.82 -3.52
CA CYS A 52 -5.24 -6.41 -4.85
C CYS A 52 -4.15 -5.83 -5.77
N LYS A 53 -3.55 -6.66 -6.60
CA LYS A 53 -2.61 -6.24 -7.64
C LYS A 53 -3.36 -5.58 -8.80
N GLU A 54 -2.81 -4.51 -9.38
CA GLU A 54 -3.40 -3.86 -10.56
C GLU A 54 -3.65 -4.87 -11.68
N GLN A 55 -2.67 -5.76 -11.93
CA GLN A 55 -2.77 -6.77 -12.97
C GLN A 55 -3.94 -7.74 -12.78
N GLU A 56 -4.21 -8.15 -11.54
CA GLU A 56 -5.35 -9.03 -11.22
C GLU A 56 -6.69 -8.32 -11.47
N LEU A 57 -6.75 -7.02 -11.13
CA LEU A 57 -7.94 -6.20 -11.39
C LEU A 57 -8.19 -6.00 -12.88
N ILE A 58 -7.14 -5.79 -13.68
CA ILE A 58 -7.22 -5.69 -15.14
C ILE A 58 -7.78 -7.00 -15.73
N GLN A 59 -7.25 -8.14 -15.31
CA GLN A 59 -7.70 -9.44 -15.77
C GLN A 59 -9.16 -9.70 -15.39
N TYR A 60 -9.53 -9.38 -14.15
CA TYR A 60 -10.90 -9.52 -13.67
C TYR A 60 -11.87 -8.63 -14.43
N ALA A 61 -11.51 -7.37 -14.68
CA ALA A 61 -12.33 -6.43 -15.44
C ALA A 61 -12.54 -6.90 -16.88
N ALA A 62 -11.50 -7.43 -17.52
CA ALA A 62 -11.59 -8.01 -18.87
C ALA A 62 -12.50 -9.24 -18.89
N LEU A 63 -12.35 -10.16 -17.92
CA LEU A 63 -13.18 -11.36 -17.81
C LEU A 63 -14.66 -11.01 -17.60
N LYS A 64 -14.95 -9.98 -16.81
CA LYS A 64 -16.33 -9.52 -16.53
C LYS A 64 -16.86 -8.53 -17.57
N GLN A 65 -16.05 -8.13 -18.54
CA GLN A 65 -16.42 -7.17 -19.58
C GLN A 65 -16.99 -5.85 -19.00
N PHE A 66 -16.37 -5.34 -17.93
CA PHE A 66 -16.79 -4.08 -17.35
C PHE A 66 -16.64 -2.93 -18.37
N PRO A 67 -17.62 -2.02 -18.47
CA PRO A 67 -17.51 -0.83 -19.32
C PRO A 67 -16.50 0.15 -18.72
N ILE A 68 -15.21 0.02 -19.08
CA ILE A 68 -14.16 0.90 -18.61
C ILE A 68 -14.12 2.15 -19.50
N ILE A 69 -14.29 3.31 -18.90
CA ILE A 69 -14.18 4.60 -19.58
C ILE A 69 -12.69 4.98 -19.61
N PRO A 70 -12.09 5.20 -20.79
CA PRO A 70 -10.70 5.67 -20.86
C PRO A 70 -10.54 7.01 -20.17
N CYS A 71 -9.56 7.12 -19.25
CA CYS A 71 -9.27 8.38 -18.59
C CYS A 71 -8.35 9.23 -19.46
N ASN A 72 -8.91 10.22 -20.16
CA ASN A 72 -8.18 11.18 -21.00
C ASN A 72 -7.89 12.52 -20.28
N LEU A 73 -8.14 12.62 -18.97
CA LEU A 73 -8.21 13.89 -18.24
C LEU A 73 -6.90 14.35 -17.59
N CYS A 74 -5.81 13.66 -17.83
CA CYS A 74 -4.63 13.78 -16.96
C CYS A 74 -3.41 14.43 -17.66
N GLY A 75 -3.46 15.75 -17.90
CA GLY A 75 -2.34 16.55 -18.43
C GLY A 75 -1.57 17.39 -17.41
N SER A 76 -1.74 17.18 -16.09
CA SER A 76 -1.06 17.98 -15.07
C SER A 76 0.35 17.46 -14.71
N GLN A 77 1.26 18.35 -14.28
CA GLN A 77 2.63 17.98 -13.86
C GLN A 77 2.69 16.86 -12.80
N PRO A 78 1.84 16.84 -11.77
CA PRO A 78 1.82 15.74 -10.80
C PRO A 78 1.52 14.38 -11.44
N ASN A 79 0.83 14.39 -12.56
CA ASN A 79 0.49 13.18 -13.30
C ASN A 79 1.68 12.63 -14.10
N LEU A 80 2.53 13.51 -14.63
CA LEU A 80 3.77 13.10 -15.30
C LEU A 80 4.72 12.41 -14.32
N GLN A 81 4.86 12.93 -13.09
CA GLN A 81 5.67 12.29 -12.04
C GLN A 81 5.13 10.92 -11.69
N ARG A 82 3.82 10.77 -11.55
CA ARG A 82 3.17 9.48 -11.30
C ARG A 82 3.41 8.48 -12.44
N GLN A 83 3.32 8.94 -13.68
CA GLN A 83 3.60 8.09 -14.85
C GLN A 83 5.06 7.61 -14.86
N ASN A 84 6.01 8.49 -14.53
CA ASN A 84 7.42 8.12 -14.44
C ASN A 84 7.66 7.08 -13.33
N ILE A 85 7.07 7.27 -12.16
CA ILE A 85 7.14 6.30 -11.07
C ILE A 85 6.52 4.96 -11.49
N LYS A 86 5.33 4.99 -12.11
CA LYS A 86 4.67 3.77 -12.60
C LYS A 86 5.55 3.02 -13.60
N ALA A 87 6.11 3.70 -14.57
CA ALA A 87 7.01 3.09 -15.55
C ALA A 87 8.26 2.47 -14.90
N MET A 88 8.87 3.18 -13.95
CA MET A 88 10.00 2.68 -13.17
C MET A 88 9.64 1.42 -12.38
N LEU A 89 8.49 1.42 -11.70
CA LEU A 89 8.04 0.27 -10.92
C LEU A 89 7.72 -0.94 -11.81
N GLN A 90 7.11 -0.72 -12.97
CA GLN A 90 6.85 -1.78 -13.96
C GLN A 90 8.15 -2.39 -14.50
N ASP A 91 9.17 -1.56 -14.78
CA ASP A 91 10.48 -2.04 -15.19
C ASP A 91 11.15 -2.86 -14.06
N TRP A 92 11.04 -2.40 -12.82
CA TRP A 92 11.57 -3.14 -11.67
C TRP A 92 10.85 -4.47 -11.46
N ASP A 93 9.54 -4.52 -11.59
CA ASP A 93 8.79 -5.77 -11.42
C ASP A 93 9.16 -6.79 -12.51
N LYS A 94 9.38 -6.32 -13.74
CA LYS A 94 9.81 -7.15 -14.86
C LYS A 94 11.22 -7.72 -14.67
N ASN A 95 12.19 -6.87 -14.26
CA ASN A 95 13.60 -7.25 -14.14
C ASN A 95 13.91 -7.92 -12.79
N HIS A 96 13.11 -7.66 -11.77
CA HIS A 96 13.27 -8.14 -10.41
C HIS A 96 11.92 -8.53 -9.81
N PRO A 97 11.33 -9.65 -10.21
CA PRO A 97 10.03 -10.11 -9.72
C PRO A 97 9.97 -10.17 -8.19
N GLY A 98 8.85 -9.73 -7.62
CA GLY A 98 8.65 -9.72 -6.16
C GLY A 98 9.11 -8.43 -5.46
N ARG A 99 9.80 -7.51 -6.15
CA ARG A 99 10.28 -6.26 -5.53
C ARG A 99 9.12 -5.35 -5.11
N ILE A 100 8.07 -5.26 -5.90
CA ILE A 100 6.86 -4.49 -5.56
C ILE A 100 6.15 -5.09 -4.34
N GLU A 101 6.11 -6.41 -4.24
CA GLU A 101 5.62 -7.15 -3.08
C GLU A 101 6.39 -6.77 -1.81
N SER A 102 7.73 -6.79 -1.90
CA SER A 102 8.60 -6.42 -0.78
C SER A 102 8.37 -4.97 -0.33
N MET A 103 8.23 -4.03 -1.27
CA MET A 103 7.90 -2.64 -0.97
C MET A 103 6.55 -2.49 -0.27
N PHE A 104 5.54 -3.20 -0.76
CA PHE A 104 4.22 -3.19 -0.13
C PHE A 104 4.24 -3.81 1.27
N THR A 105 5.02 -4.87 1.45
CA THR A 105 5.23 -5.49 2.76
C THR A 105 5.96 -4.53 3.71
N ALA A 106 6.96 -3.78 3.22
CA ALA A 106 7.68 -2.80 4.03
C ALA A 106 6.78 -1.67 4.57
N ILE A 107 5.77 -1.25 3.79
CA ILE A 107 4.78 -0.26 4.27
C ILE A 107 4.02 -0.77 5.50
N GLN A 108 3.86 -2.09 5.63
CA GLN A 108 3.12 -2.73 6.71
C GLN A 108 4.00 -3.15 7.88
N ASN A 109 5.34 -3.08 7.71
CA ASN A 109 6.33 -3.53 8.68
C ASN A 109 7.36 -2.42 8.92
N VAL A 110 6.90 -1.33 9.52
CA VAL A 110 7.77 -0.21 9.89
C VAL A 110 8.41 -0.48 11.24
N VAL A 111 9.72 -0.26 11.34
CA VAL A 111 10.49 -0.36 12.60
C VAL A 111 10.89 1.06 13.02
N PRO A 112 10.09 1.74 13.85
CA PRO A 112 10.31 3.15 14.22
C PRO A 112 11.67 3.43 14.85
N SER A 113 12.18 2.51 15.66
CA SER A 113 13.49 2.61 16.32
C SER A 113 14.68 2.67 15.35
N HIS A 114 14.48 2.30 14.08
CA HIS A 114 15.52 2.32 13.04
C HIS A 114 15.31 3.44 12.01
N LEU A 115 14.39 4.37 12.30
CA LEU A 115 14.17 5.57 11.51
C LEU A 115 14.71 6.80 12.25
N CYS A 116 15.10 7.84 11.50
CA CYS A 116 15.66 9.08 12.05
C CYS A 116 14.56 10.12 12.41
N ASP A 117 13.32 9.68 12.64
CA ASP A 117 12.21 10.53 13.03
C ASP A 117 11.98 10.48 14.53
N SER A 118 12.37 11.56 15.22
CA SER A 118 12.28 11.67 16.69
C SER A 118 10.83 11.78 17.21
N GLU A 119 9.87 12.08 16.35
CA GLU A 119 8.44 12.05 16.71
C GLU A 119 7.88 10.62 16.75
N LEU A 120 8.49 9.70 15.96
CA LEU A 120 8.12 8.28 15.98
C LEU A 120 8.86 7.51 17.08
N PHE A 121 10.12 7.87 17.33
CA PHE A 121 10.96 7.19 18.31
C PHE A 121 12.02 8.14 18.86
N ASP A 122 12.08 8.28 20.19
CA ASP A 122 13.05 9.17 20.85
C ASP A 122 14.44 8.53 20.97
N PHE A 123 15.13 8.41 19.82
CA PHE A 123 16.50 7.88 19.77
C PHE A 123 17.53 8.78 20.47
N LYS A 124 17.20 10.05 20.75
CA LYS A 124 18.09 10.98 21.44
C LYS A 124 18.17 10.71 22.94
N ALA A 125 17.13 10.09 23.51
CA ALA A 125 17.08 9.71 24.92
C ALA A 125 17.75 8.34 25.22
N ILE A 126 18.27 7.65 24.21
CA ILE A 126 18.92 6.34 24.39
C ILE A 126 20.27 6.53 25.06
N ASP A 127 20.50 5.79 26.15
CA ASP A 127 21.77 5.69 26.83
C ASP A 127 22.20 4.21 27.05
N SER A 128 23.38 3.98 27.61
CA SER A 128 23.90 2.63 27.88
C SER A 128 23.04 1.82 28.87
N ASN A 129 22.12 2.46 29.60
CA ASN A 129 21.24 1.85 30.61
C ASN A 129 19.84 1.59 30.05
N SER A 130 19.54 2.05 28.84
CA SER A 130 18.22 1.93 28.21
C SER A 130 17.82 0.49 27.87
N GLY A 131 18.75 -0.46 28.02
CA GLY A 131 18.52 -1.88 27.69
C GLY A 131 18.38 -2.14 26.19
N ILE A 132 18.01 -3.37 25.84
CA ILE A 132 17.70 -3.75 24.45
C ILE A 132 16.34 -3.14 24.10
N ILE A 133 16.30 -2.34 23.03
CA ILE A 133 15.05 -1.79 22.51
C ILE A 133 14.25 -2.93 21.91
N ASP A 134 13.06 -3.16 22.47
CA ASP A 134 12.15 -4.22 22.01
C ASP A 134 11.74 -3.94 20.56
N GLY A 135 11.91 -4.91 19.66
CA GLY A 135 11.76 -4.74 18.22
C GLY A 135 12.96 -4.10 17.52
N GLY A 136 14.06 -3.88 18.24
CA GLY A 136 15.34 -3.58 17.63
C GLY A 136 15.75 -4.75 16.76
N ASP A 137 15.63 -4.54 15.45
CA ASP A 137 16.20 -5.43 14.47
C ASP A 137 17.68 -5.63 14.83
N THR A 138 18.11 -6.85 14.98
CA THR A 138 19.52 -7.17 14.88
C THR A 138 19.89 -6.92 13.42
N ALA A 139 19.98 -5.63 13.09
CA ALA A 139 20.23 -5.12 11.77
C ALA A 139 21.51 -5.77 11.26
N PHE A 140 21.42 -6.61 10.27
CA PHE A 140 22.47 -7.45 9.67
C PHE A 140 22.43 -8.93 10.05
N ASP A 141 21.32 -9.45 10.55
CA ASP A 141 21.14 -10.89 10.58
C ASP A 141 21.03 -11.37 9.12
N GLN A 142 22.09 -11.98 8.62
CA GLN A 142 22.14 -12.47 7.23
C GLN A 142 21.03 -13.50 6.94
N GLU A 143 20.44 -14.10 7.96
CA GLU A 143 19.33 -15.06 7.83
C GLU A 143 18.01 -14.41 7.44
N THR A 144 17.79 -13.13 7.73
CA THR A 144 16.55 -12.44 7.36
C THR A 144 16.51 -12.02 5.89
N PHE A 145 17.66 -11.90 5.23
CA PHE A 145 17.71 -11.55 3.80
C PHE A 145 17.49 -12.74 2.85
N THR A 146 17.59 -13.96 3.34
CA THR A 146 17.44 -15.18 2.52
C THR A 146 16.05 -15.82 2.56
N GLN A 147 15.21 -15.39 3.48
CA GLN A 147 13.84 -15.87 3.55
C GLN A 147 12.85 -14.73 3.22
N SER A 148 12.57 -14.55 1.93
CA SER A 148 11.24 -14.12 1.54
C SER A 148 10.28 -15.21 2.02
N THR A 149 9.86 -15.12 3.26
CA THR A 149 8.72 -15.91 3.73
C THR A 149 7.58 -15.63 2.77
N PRO A 150 7.04 -16.65 2.08
CA PRO A 150 5.82 -16.44 1.33
C PRO A 150 4.84 -15.84 2.32
N ALA A 151 4.23 -14.71 1.94
CA ALA A 151 3.18 -14.08 2.72
C ALA A 151 2.31 -15.21 3.26
N LYS A 152 2.10 -15.24 4.58
CA LYS A 152 1.18 -16.23 5.18
C LYS A 152 -0.07 -16.15 4.35
N ASP A 153 -0.39 -17.24 3.69
CA ASP A 153 -1.56 -17.36 2.84
C ASP A 153 -2.78 -17.11 3.73
N ASN A 154 -3.14 -15.84 3.89
CA ASN A 154 -4.42 -15.41 4.42
C ASN A 154 -5.45 -15.62 3.31
N THR A 155 -5.54 -16.85 2.81
CA THR A 155 -6.74 -17.28 2.13
C THR A 155 -7.86 -17.21 3.17
N LEU A 156 -8.50 -16.06 3.23
CA LEU A 156 -9.85 -15.96 3.76
C LEU A 156 -10.64 -17.03 3.02
N LYS A 157 -10.92 -18.12 3.71
CA LYS A 157 -11.89 -19.13 3.22
C LYS A 157 -13.23 -18.42 3.15
N VAL A 158 -13.47 -17.76 2.03
CA VAL A 158 -14.79 -17.22 1.70
C VAL A 158 -15.65 -18.43 1.42
N ASN A 159 -16.52 -18.78 2.35
CA ASN A 159 -17.54 -19.79 2.14
C ASN A 159 -18.37 -19.34 0.94
N SER A 160 -18.57 -20.24 -0.01
CA SER A 160 -19.36 -20.01 -1.23
C SER A 160 -20.83 -19.60 -0.97
N ALA A 161 -21.28 -19.63 0.28
CA ALA A 161 -22.61 -19.19 0.72
C ALA A 161 -22.72 -17.66 0.91
N ASP A 162 -21.60 -16.94 1.11
CA ASP A 162 -21.62 -15.49 1.38
C ASP A 162 -21.53 -14.62 0.11
N MET A 163 -21.46 -15.23 -1.07
CA MET A 163 -21.36 -14.51 -2.36
C MET A 163 -22.69 -14.01 -2.93
N LEU A 164 -23.83 -14.16 -2.24
CA LEU A 164 -25.15 -13.93 -2.84
C LEU A 164 -25.91 -12.72 -2.29
N HIS A 165 -25.27 -11.73 -1.71
CA HIS A 165 -25.91 -10.45 -1.37
C HIS A 165 -25.20 -9.25 -1.98
N ILE A 166 -25.05 -9.23 -3.31
CA ILE A 166 -24.86 -7.98 -4.04
C ILE A 166 -26.24 -7.39 -4.30
N VAL A 167 -26.55 -6.37 -3.53
CA VAL A 167 -27.80 -5.59 -3.64
C VAL A 167 -27.84 -4.93 -5.01
N GLU A 168 -28.89 -5.23 -5.79
CA GLU A 168 -29.31 -4.44 -6.94
C GLU A 168 -29.61 -3.01 -6.48
N ILE A 169 -28.81 -2.07 -6.91
CA ILE A 169 -29.11 -0.63 -6.78
C ILE A 169 -29.92 -0.24 -8.02
N LYS A 170 -31.19 0.00 -7.81
CA LYS A 170 -32.05 0.71 -8.76
C LYS A 170 -31.68 2.16 -8.86
#